data_5e47d0ebdff8b616135b1b0a50c5297d
#
_entry.id   5e47d0ebdff8b616135b1b0a50c5297d
#
_cell.length_a   1.000
_cell.length_b   1.000
_cell.length_c   1.000
_cell.angle_alpha   90.00
_cell.angle_beta   90.00
_cell.angle_gamma   90.00
#
_symmetry.space_group_name_H-M   'P 1'
#
loop_
_entity.id
_entity.type
_entity.pdbx_description
1 polymer ?
#
loop_
_entity_poly.entity_id
_entity_poly.type
_entity_poly.pdbx_seq_one_letter_code
_entity_poly.pdbx_strand_id
1 'polypeptide(L)'
;MQTLESLLKKGTTILKDNGLEEAGLDAWLLLEYVTGKSRAYYFAYGEESVTESAAERYLELISRRAGHIPLQHLTHQAFFMGHEFY
;
A
#
# COMPACT_ATOMS: atom_id res chain seq x y z
N MET A 1 14.53 5.14 8.66
CA MET A 1 13.67 3.96 8.76
C MET A 1 12.22 4.35 8.55
N GLN A 2 11.49 3.57 7.77
CA GLN A 2 10.10 3.88 7.46
C GLN A 2 9.16 3.25 8.47
N THR A 3 8.11 3.98 8.81
CA THR A 3 7.08 3.46 9.70
C THR A 3 5.79 3.31 8.89
N LEU A 4 4.81 2.60 9.47
CA LEU A 4 3.52 2.44 8.82
C LEU A 4 2.90 3.80 8.50
N GLU A 5 2.94 4.70 9.47
CA GLU A 5 2.39 6.03 9.31
C GLU A 5 3.12 6.81 8.22
N SER A 6 4.45 6.73 8.23
CA SER A 6 5.28 7.43 7.27
C SER A 6 4.99 6.97 5.85
N LEU A 7 4.89 5.64 5.66
CA LEU A 7 4.60 5.08 4.35
C LEU A 7 3.21 5.47 3.85
N LEU A 8 2.23 5.42 4.75
CA LEU A 8 0.87 5.77 4.36
C LEU A 8 0.79 7.22 3.91
N LYS A 9 1.45 8.10 4.64
CA LYS A 9 1.49 9.51 4.29
C LYS A 9 2.13 9.72 2.93
N LYS A 10 3.27 9.07 2.73
CA LYS A 10 4.01 9.18 1.49
C LYS A 10 3.18 8.66 0.30
N GLY A 11 2.56 7.50 0.48
CA GLY A 11 1.73 6.93 -0.57
C GLY A 11 0.55 7.80 -0.91
N THR A 12 -0.12 8.32 0.12
CA THR A 12 -1.26 9.19 -0.09
C THR A 12 -0.86 10.44 -0.87
N THR A 13 0.28 11.03 -0.51
CA THR A 13 0.76 12.24 -1.17
C THR A 13 1.05 11.97 -2.66
N ILE A 14 1.73 10.85 -2.93
CA ILE A 14 2.07 10.49 -4.31
C ILE A 14 0.81 10.31 -5.15
N LEU A 15 -0.17 9.57 -4.62
CA LEU A 15 -1.40 9.32 -5.35
C LEU A 15 -2.20 10.61 -5.55
N LYS A 16 -2.24 11.44 -4.53
CA LYS A 16 -2.97 12.70 -4.60
C LYS A 16 -2.34 13.63 -5.64
N ASP A 17 -1.02 13.67 -5.68
CA ASP A 17 -0.32 14.50 -6.65
C ASP A 17 -0.56 14.04 -8.07
N ASN A 18 -0.97 12.80 -8.26
CA ASN A 18 -1.27 12.26 -9.58
C ASN A 18 -2.77 12.27 -9.89
N GLY A 19 -3.55 12.99 -9.10
CA GLY A 19 -4.94 13.23 -9.40
C GLY A 19 -5.90 12.14 -9.01
N LEU A 20 -5.50 11.22 -8.15
CA LEU A 20 -6.38 10.16 -7.73
C LEU A 20 -7.31 10.65 -6.62
N GLU A 21 -8.60 10.53 -6.85
CA GLU A 21 -9.59 11.09 -5.93
C GLU A 21 -9.58 10.40 -4.56
N GLU A 22 -9.39 9.09 -4.55
CA GLU A 22 -9.39 8.34 -3.31
C GLU A 22 -7.99 7.93 -2.92
N ALA A 23 -7.07 8.87 -2.99
CA ALA A 23 -5.67 8.61 -2.70
C ALA A 23 -5.46 7.97 -1.32
N GLY A 24 -6.14 8.50 -0.33
CA GLY A 24 -5.99 7.96 1.03
C GLY A 24 -6.45 6.53 1.14
N LEU A 25 -7.58 6.22 0.55
CA LEU A 25 -8.11 4.87 0.59
C LEU A 25 -7.22 3.90 -0.18
N ASP A 26 -6.82 4.31 -1.38
CA ASP A 26 -5.96 3.45 -2.20
C ASP A 26 -4.62 3.20 -1.52
N ALA A 27 -4.03 4.25 -0.94
CA ALA A 27 -2.76 4.11 -0.23
C ALA A 27 -2.91 3.16 0.94
N TRP A 28 -4.01 3.24 1.66
CA TRP A 28 -4.29 2.38 2.79
C TRP A 28 -4.45 0.92 2.35
N LEU A 29 -5.21 0.68 1.30
CA LEU A 29 -5.45 -0.68 0.82
C LEU A 29 -4.15 -1.34 0.39
N LEU A 30 -3.28 -0.59 -0.27
CA LEU A 30 -2.00 -1.14 -0.70
C LEU A 30 -1.07 -1.40 0.50
N LEU A 31 -1.13 -0.54 1.50
CA LEU A 31 -0.33 -0.74 2.70
C LEU A 31 -0.76 -2.01 3.42
N GLU A 32 -2.06 -2.21 3.56
CA GLU A 32 -2.60 -3.40 4.18
C GLU A 32 -2.19 -4.64 3.40
N TYR A 33 -2.23 -4.55 2.10
CA TYR A 33 -1.87 -5.66 1.24
C TYR A 33 -0.40 -6.06 1.42
N VAL A 34 0.48 -5.08 1.48
CA VAL A 34 1.92 -5.34 1.60
C VAL A 34 2.31 -5.80 2.99
N THR A 35 1.76 -5.18 4.01
CA THR A 35 2.15 -5.47 5.39
C THR A 35 1.32 -6.56 6.04
N GLY A 36 0.13 -6.80 5.53
CA GLY A 36 -0.78 -7.77 6.14
C GLY A 36 -1.39 -7.27 7.44
N LYS A 37 -1.26 -5.98 7.73
CA LYS A 37 -1.79 -5.42 8.97
C LYS A 37 -3.11 -4.73 8.73
N SER A 38 -4.04 -4.92 9.65
CA SER A 38 -5.36 -4.32 9.55
C SER A 38 -5.32 -2.84 9.91
N ARG A 39 -6.41 -2.16 9.63
CA ARG A 39 -6.54 -0.75 9.97
C ARG A 39 -6.45 -0.54 11.49
N ALA A 40 -7.04 -1.48 12.24
CA ALA A 40 -6.97 -1.42 13.71
C ALA A 40 -5.53 -1.51 14.17
N TYR A 41 -4.76 -2.38 13.54
CA TYR A 41 -3.34 -2.50 13.86
C TYR A 41 -2.61 -1.20 13.57
N TYR A 42 -2.91 -0.60 12.44
CA TYR A 42 -2.29 0.67 12.05
C TYR A 42 -2.57 1.77 13.09
N PHE A 43 -3.81 1.86 13.54
CA PHE A 43 -4.16 2.86 14.55
C PHE A 43 -3.43 2.64 15.86
N ALA A 44 -3.22 1.38 16.23
CA ALA A 44 -2.54 1.05 17.48
C ALA A 44 -1.02 1.18 17.36
N TYR A 45 -0.48 0.82 16.21
CA TYR A 45 0.97 0.71 16.03
C TYR A 45 1.48 1.46 14.81
N GLY A 46 0.94 2.63 14.55
CA GLY A 46 1.34 3.41 13.38
C GLY A 46 2.82 3.77 13.35
N GLU A 47 3.47 3.74 14.50
CA GLU A 47 4.89 4.06 14.58
C GLU A 47 5.79 2.84 14.40
N GLU A 48 5.21 1.68 14.17
CA GLU A 48 6.00 0.48 13.99
C GLU A 48 6.84 0.56 12.72
N SER A 49 8.08 0.13 12.83
CA SER A 49 8.99 0.13 11.68
C SER A 49 8.58 -0.90 10.65
N VAL A 50 8.75 -0.53 9.39
CA VAL A 50 8.48 -1.44 8.27
C VAL A 50 9.83 -1.84 7.67
N THR A 51 9.98 -3.12 7.31
CA THR A 51 11.22 -3.57 6.71
C THR A 51 11.46 -2.84 5.39
N GLU A 52 12.73 -2.73 5.02
CA GLU A 52 13.07 -2.07 3.76
C GLU A 52 12.41 -2.74 2.58
N SER A 53 12.40 -4.05 2.61
CA SER A 53 11.81 -4.86 1.55
C SER A 53 10.31 -4.53 1.39
N ALA A 54 9.60 -4.49 2.49
CA ALA A 54 8.17 -4.17 2.45
C ALA A 54 7.94 -2.73 2.01
N ALA A 55 8.78 -1.82 2.48
CA ALA A 55 8.66 -0.41 2.10
C ALA A 55 8.85 -0.22 0.61
N GLU A 56 9.85 -0.88 0.04
CA GLU A 56 10.12 -0.78 -1.38
C GLU A 56 8.96 -1.33 -2.20
N ARG A 57 8.44 -2.47 -1.77
CA ARG A 57 7.33 -3.09 -2.45
C ARG A 57 6.09 -2.19 -2.42
N TYR A 58 5.85 -1.59 -1.27
CA TYR A 58 4.73 -0.68 -1.12
C TYR A 58 4.86 0.51 -2.06
N LEU A 59 6.02 1.13 -2.07
CA LEU A 59 6.25 2.30 -2.92
C LEU A 59 6.17 1.94 -4.41
N GLU A 60 6.58 0.74 -4.76
CA GLU A 60 6.45 0.28 -6.13
C GLU A 60 4.98 0.19 -6.53
N LEU A 61 4.16 -0.39 -5.66
CA LEU A 61 2.73 -0.49 -5.92
C LEU A 61 2.06 0.89 -5.98
N ILE A 62 2.48 1.78 -5.10
CA ILE A 62 1.98 3.16 -5.10
C ILE A 62 2.32 3.82 -6.43
N SER A 63 3.55 3.62 -6.90
CA SER A 63 3.98 4.19 -8.17
C SER A 63 3.13 3.67 -9.34
N ARG A 64 2.83 2.39 -9.34
CA ARG A 64 1.99 1.80 -10.37
C ARG A 64 0.57 2.34 -10.31
N ARG A 65 0.04 2.46 -9.10
CA ARG A 65 -1.28 3.02 -8.93
C ARG A 65 -1.32 4.47 -9.37
N ALA A 66 -0.27 5.22 -9.10
CA ALA A 66 -0.15 6.61 -9.54
C ALA A 66 -0.19 6.70 -11.06
N GLY A 67 0.25 5.64 -11.75
CA GLY A 67 0.15 5.55 -13.20
C GLY A 67 -1.20 5.11 -13.69
N HIS A 68 -2.19 5.10 -12.81
CA HIS A 68 -3.58 4.77 -13.11
C HIS A 68 -3.82 3.29 -13.43
N ILE A 69 -2.95 2.42 -12.93
CA ILE A 69 -3.21 0.98 -13.01
C ILE A 69 -4.29 0.68 -11.96
N PRO A 70 -5.36 0.00 -12.33
CA PRO A 70 -6.44 -0.28 -11.38
C PRO A 70 -5.94 -1.03 -10.15
N LEU A 71 -6.40 -0.61 -9.00
CA LEU A 71 -6.04 -1.22 -7.73
C LEU A 71 -6.34 -2.72 -7.74
N GLN A 72 -7.49 -3.06 -8.28
CA GLN A 72 -7.94 -4.43 -8.39
C GLN A 72 -6.94 -5.28 -9.16
N HIS A 73 -6.37 -4.70 -10.19
CA HIS A 73 -5.38 -5.40 -11.01
C HIS A 73 -4.11 -5.70 -10.21
N LEU A 74 -3.68 -4.74 -9.40
CA LEU A 74 -2.47 -4.89 -8.61
C LEU A 74 -2.62 -5.97 -7.54
N THR A 75 -3.69 -5.89 -6.77
CA THR A 75 -3.89 -6.82 -5.67
C THR A 75 -4.31 -8.20 -6.15
N HIS A 76 -5.13 -8.24 -7.19
CA HIS A 76 -5.60 -9.51 -7.74
C HIS A 76 -4.44 -10.32 -8.30
N GLN A 77 -3.55 -9.65 -8.97
CA GLN A 77 -2.39 -10.30 -9.58
C GLN A 77 -1.54 -11.00 -8.53
N ALA A 78 -1.24 -10.29 -7.45
CA ALA A 78 -0.43 -10.85 -6.38
C ALA A 78 -1.18 -11.95 -5.64
N PHE A 79 -2.46 -11.75 -5.41
CA PHE A 79 -3.28 -12.73 -4.74
C PHE A 79 -3.30 -14.05 -5.52
N PHE A 80 -3.48 -13.93 -6.81
CA PHE A 80 -3.52 -15.10 -7.67
C PHE A 80 -2.24 -15.91 -7.57
N MET A 81 -1.13 -15.25 -7.56
CA MET A 81 0.16 -15.91 -7.46
C MET A 81 0.36 -16.57 -6.11
N GLY A 82 -0.14 -15.96 -5.09
CA GLY A 82 -0.01 -16.49 -3.75
C GLY A 82 -0.98 -17.62 -3.45
N HIS A 83 -2.01 -17.72 -4.22
CA HIS A 83 -3.03 -18.69 -3.99
C HIS A 83 -2.85 -19.93 -4.78
N GLU A 84 -3.00 -20.32 -5.30
CA GLU A 84 -3.17 -21.32 -5.81
C GLU A 84 -4.05 -22.02 -5.94
N PHE A 85 -4.79 -21.76 -5.67
CA PHE A 85 -5.66 -21.99 -5.68
C PHE A 85 -6.45 -22.24 -5.63
N TYR A 86 -6.50 -22.35 -5.60
CA TYR A 86 -7.30 -22.48 -5.45
C TYR A 86 -7.59 -22.92 -5.78
#